data_ce4af0c060c046a63857283ec69c23a3
#
_entry.id   ce4af0c060c046a63857283ec69c23a3
#
_cell.length_a   1.000
_cell.length_b   1.000
_cell.length_c   1.000
_cell.angle_alpha   90.00
_cell.angle_beta   90.00
_cell.angle_gamma   90.00
#
_symmetry.space_group_name_H-M   'P 1'
#
loop_
_entity.id
_entity.type
_entity.pdbx_description
1 polymer ?
#
loop_
_entity_poly.entity_id
_entity_poly.type
_entity_poly.pdbx_seq_one_letter_code
_entity_poly.pdbx_strand_id
1 'polypeptide(L)'
;SDTARKAVKPSMFKSRYANVFKGDTGWRKIKAQKGQTFDWNTKSTYVQKPSFFDDLGDKEIKDIQPINSARILALLGDSITTDHISPAGSIKADSPAGSYLTKNKEKSQNFNSYGSRRGNHEVMMRGTFANIRIRNQMAPGTEGGVTRHQPSKKQMSIYDAAIEYAKSETPLVVFAGKEYGTGSSRDWAAKGTRLLGVRAVIAESFERIHRSNLVGMGVAPLQFAEGDSWAKLKLDGSEKITIEGLDELKPRQKIQMVIERAKGRNTKVNLLSRIVRAVIAESFERIHRSNLVGMGVAPLQFAEGDSWAKLKLDGSEKITIEGLDELKPRQKIQMVIERAKGRNTKVNLLSRI
;
A
#
# COMPACT_ATOMS: atom_id res chain seq x y z
N SER A 1 0.64 -40.70 17.75
CA SER A 1 0.17 -41.74 18.69
C SER A 1 -0.35 -42.95 17.91
N ASP A 2 -0.22 -44.13 18.45
CA ASP A 2 -0.68 -45.39 17.84
C ASP A 2 -2.18 -45.40 17.54
N THR A 3 -2.97 -44.67 18.31
CA THR A 3 -4.41 -44.48 18.10
C THR A 3 -4.70 -43.82 16.77
N ALA A 4 -3.94 -42.76 16.42
CA ALA A 4 -4.12 -42.08 15.14
C ALA A 4 -3.71 -42.97 13.95
N ARG A 5 -2.64 -43.76 14.06
CA ARG A 5 -2.23 -44.73 13.03
C ARG A 5 -3.27 -45.84 12.82
N LYS A 6 -3.92 -46.32 13.88
CA LYS A 6 -4.98 -47.33 13.80
C LYS A 6 -6.28 -46.77 13.22
N ALA A 7 -6.58 -45.50 13.47
CA ALA A 7 -7.79 -44.82 12.98
C ALA A 7 -7.74 -44.43 11.51
N VAL A 8 -6.54 -44.06 11.00
CA VAL A 8 -6.36 -43.62 9.62
C VAL A 8 -6.11 -44.81 8.69
N LYS A 9 -7.10 -45.13 7.85
CA LYS A 9 -7.05 -46.25 6.90
C LYS A 9 -6.84 -45.78 5.48
N PRO A 10 -6.10 -46.52 4.63
CA PRO A 10 -5.92 -46.19 3.20
C PRO A 10 -7.24 -46.02 2.44
N SER A 11 -8.29 -46.74 2.82
CA SER A 11 -9.62 -46.63 2.23
C SER A 11 -10.24 -45.22 2.41
N MET A 12 -9.93 -44.54 3.50
CA MET A 12 -10.41 -43.16 3.72
C MET A 12 -9.83 -42.19 2.68
N PHE A 13 -8.55 -42.34 2.35
CA PHE A 13 -7.89 -41.55 1.32
C PHE A 13 -8.46 -41.89 -0.06
N LYS A 14 -8.54 -43.19 -0.41
CA LYS A 14 -9.14 -43.62 -1.70
C LYS A 14 -10.54 -43.05 -1.88
N SER A 15 -11.39 -43.14 -0.88
CA SER A 15 -12.75 -42.59 -0.91
C SER A 15 -12.78 -41.08 -1.10
N ARG A 16 -11.95 -40.34 -0.36
CA ARG A 16 -11.93 -38.87 -0.41
C ARG A 16 -11.32 -38.32 -1.71
N TYR A 17 -10.32 -39.02 -2.24
CA TYR A 17 -9.61 -38.54 -3.45
C TYR A 17 -10.15 -39.16 -4.75
N ALA A 18 -11.08 -40.12 -4.68
CA ALA A 18 -11.64 -40.76 -5.88
C ALA A 18 -12.30 -39.81 -6.88
N ASN A 19 -12.83 -38.70 -6.41
CA ASN A 19 -13.54 -37.70 -7.21
C ASN A 19 -12.94 -36.30 -7.19
N VAL A 20 -11.69 -36.15 -6.69
CA VAL A 20 -11.03 -34.84 -6.54
C VAL A 20 -11.01 -34.02 -7.82
N PHE A 21 -10.78 -34.67 -8.95
CA PHE A 21 -10.73 -34.00 -10.26
C PHE A 21 -12.10 -33.82 -10.95
N LYS A 22 -13.16 -34.46 -10.42
CA LYS A 22 -14.50 -34.35 -11.01
C LYS A 22 -15.26 -33.12 -10.50
N GLY A 23 -14.93 -32.63 -9.31
CA GLY A 23 -15.65 -31.56 -8.63
C GLY A 23 -17.11 -31.92 -8.32
N ASP A 24 -17.80 -31.05 -7.62
CA ASP A 24 -19.23 -31.15 -7.37
C ASP A 24 -20.06 -30.69 -8.60
N THR A 25 -21.38 -30.78 -8.47
CA THR A 25 -22.31 -30.38 -9.54
C THR A 25 -22.26 -28.88 -9.84
N GLY A 26 -21.97 -28.04 -8.83
CA GLY A 26 -21.79 -26.60 -8.99
C GLY A 26 -20.54 -26.28 -9.80
N TRP A 27 -19.41 -26.91 -9.43
CA TRP A 27 -18.15 -26.77 -10.16
C TRP A 27 -18.27 -27.17 -11.64
N ARG A 28 -18.92 -28.30 -11.92
CA ARG A 28 -19.10 -28.80 -13.29
C ARG A 28 -20.03 -27.94 -14.17
N LYS A 29 -20.90 -27.14 -13.55
CA LYS A 29 -21.77 -26.21 -14.26
C LYS A 29 -21.09 -24.88 -14.63
N ILE A 30 -19.91 -24.61 -14.08
CA ILE A 30 -19.17 -23.40 -14.42
C ILE A 30 -18.72 -23.47 -15.88
N LYS A 31 -19.24 -22.53 -16.67
CA LYS A 31 -18.79 -22.35 -18.06
C LYS A 31 -17.55 -21.46 -18.05
N ALA A 32 -16.42 -22.01 -18.45
CA ALA A 32 -15.21 -21.21 -18.65
C ALA A 32 -15.43 -20.30 -19.88
N GLN A 33 -15.16 -19.03 -19.73
CA GLN A 33 -15.13 -18.10 -20.84
C GLN A 33 -13.97 -18.45 -21.78
N LYS A 34 -14.23 -18.46 -23.08
CA LYS A 34 -13.19 -18.67 -24.10
C LYS A 34 -12.74 -17.30 -24.59
N GLY A 35 -11.44 -17.02 -24.47
CA GLY A 35 -10.85 -15.77 -24.93
C GLY A 35 -9.50 -15.51 -24.26
N GLN A 36 -8.75 -14.53 -24.78
CA GLN A 36 -7.47 -14.10 -24.22
C GLN A 36 -7.66 -13.10 -23.06
N THR A 37 -8.81 -12.44 -22.99
CA THR A 37 -9.15 -11.44 -21.98
C THR A 37 -10.39 -11.85 -21.21
N PHE A 38 -10.47 -11.43 -19.95
CA PHE A 38 -11.65 -11.65 -19.11
C PHE A 38 -12.80 -10.75 -19.55
N ASP A 39 -13.98 -11.33 -19.73
CA ASP A 39 -15.21 -10.59 -20.02
C ASP A 39 -15.84 -10.09 -18.71
N TRP A 40 -15.74 -8.80 -18.48
CA TRP A 40 -16.16 -8.16 -17.22
C TRP A 40 -17.68 -7.98 -17.16
N ASN A 41 -18.32 -8.64 -16.20
CA ASN A 41 -19.73 -8.40 -15.91
C ASN A 41 -19.89 -7.14 -15.03
N THR A 42 -20.27 -6.03 -15.62
CA THR A 42 -20.46 -4.74 -14.94
C THR A 42 -21.57 -4.75 -13.88
N LYS A 43 -22.45 -5.75 -13.89
CA LYS A 43 -23.51 -5.93 -12.87
C LYS A 43 -23.07 -6.79 -11.70
N SER A 44 -21.88 -7.39 -11.75
CA SER A 44 -21.37 -8.20 -10.64
C SER A 44 -21.08 -7.33 -9.42
N THR A 45 -21.58 -7.73 -8.27
CA THR A 45 -21.26 -7.09 -6.99
C THR A 45 -20.09 -7.77 -6.27
N TYR A 46 -19.51 -8.84 -6.84
CA TYR A 46 -18.36 -9.57 -6.30
C TYR A 46 -17.05 -9.26 -7.01
N VAL A 47 -17.09 -9.08 -8.34
CA VAL A 47 -15.91 -8.82 -9.16
C VAL A 47 -16.19 -7.65 -10.07
N GLN A 48 -15.37 -6.61 -9.98
CA GLN A 48 -15.46 -5.41 -10.83
C GLN A 48 -14.11 -5.18 -11.53
N LYS A 49 -14.17 -4.65 -12.77
CA LYS A 49 -12.97 -4.21 -13.47
C LYS A 49 -12.27 -3.14 -12.64
N PRO A 50 -10.98 -3.31 -12.29
CA PRO A 50 -10.26 -2.31 -11.50
C PRO A 50 -10.04 -1.01 -12.30
N SER A 51 -10.31 0.14 -11.67
CA SER A 51 -10.18 1.46 -12.32
C SER A 51 -8.72 1.89 -12.57
N PHE A 52 -7.75 1.30 -11.88
CA PHE A 52 -6.34 1.69 -12.03
C PHE A 52 -5.68 1.22 -13.33
N PHE A 53 -6.39 0.50 -14.18
CA PHE A 53 -5.96 0.15 -15.55
C PHE A 53 -6.63 1.03 -16.64
N ASP A 54 -7.55 1.91 -16.26
CA ASP A 54 -8.32 2.69 -17.25
C ASP A 54 -7.47 3.76 -17.95
N ASP A 55 -6.35 4.17 -17.31
CA ASP A 55 -5.39 5.12 -17.88
C ASP A 55 -4.18 4.44 -18.56
N LEU A 56 -4.14 3.10 -18.61
CA LEU A 56 -3.13 2.34 -19.34
C LEU A 56 -3.51 2.31 -20.83
N GLY A 57 -2.95 3.16 -21.60
CA GLY A 57 -3.11 3.24 -23.04
C GLY A 57 -2.00 4.12 -23.62
N ASP A 58 -2.23 4.70 -24.81
CA ASP A 58 -1.26 5.56 -25.51
C ASP A 58 -0.95 6.92 -24.82
N LYS A 59 -1.32 7.06 -23.55
CA LYS A 59 -0.98 8.24 -22.77
C LYS A 59 0.44 8.08 -22.21
N GLU A 60 1.27 9.08 -22.44
CA GLU A 60 2.56 9.20 -21.77
C GLU A 60 2.42 9.01 -20.26
N ILE A 61 3.34 8.24 -19.67
CA ILE A 61 3.43 8.10 -18.22
C ILE A 61 3.68 9.48 -17.65
N LYS A 62 2.67 10.04 -16.99
CA LYS A 62 2.81 11.36 -16.37
C LYS A 62 3.83 11.27 -15.24
N ASP A 63 4.74 12.22 -15.21
CA ASP A 63 5.67 12.41 -14.10
C ASP A 63 4.95 12.49 -12.76
N ILE A 64 5.66 12.14 -11.69
CA ILE A 64 5.13 12.23 -10.33
C ILE A 64 4.76 13.69 -10.06
N GLN A 65 3.46 13.96 -9.93
CA GLN A 65 2.98 15.32 -9.68
C GLN A 65 3.27 15.73 -8.22
N PRO A 66 3.70 16.97 -7.99
CA PRO A 66 3.86 17.51 -6.65
C PRO A 66 2.53 17.46 -5.88
N ILE A 67 2.62 17.41 -4.58
CA ILE A 67 1.43 17.44 -3.70
C ILE A 67 1.28 18.87 -3.17
N ASN A 68 0.34 19.60 -3.75
CA ASN A 68 0.09 21.00 -3.40
C ASN A 68 -1.23 21.14 -2.65
N SER A 69 -1.23 21.86 -1.54
CA SER A 69 -2.42 22.20 -0.75
C SER A 69 -3.32 21.00 -0.41
N ALA A 70 -2.73 19.83 -0.19
CA ALA A 70 -3.45 18.62 0.17
C ALA A 70 -4.21 18.79 1.48
N ARG A 71 -5.35 18.10 1.62
CA ARG A 71 -6.09 18.02 2.87
C ARG A 71 -5.73 16.77 3.65
N ILE A 72 -5.82 16.87 4.96
CA ILE A 72 -5.61 15.74 5.87
C ILE A 72 -6.90 14.92 5.91
N LEU A 73 -6.81 13.64 5.55
CA LEU A 73 -7.94 12.72 5.61
C LEU A 73 -8.07 12.07 6.99
N ALA A 74 -6.95 11.77 7.63
CA ALA A 74 -6.92 11.17 8.96
C ALA A 74 -5.64 11.52 9.73
N LEU A 75 -5.77 11.71 11.05
CA LEU A 75 -4.69 11.81 12.03
C LEU A 75 -4.78 10.59 12.94
N LEU A 76 -3.85 9.67 12.79
CA LEU A 76 -3.86 8.35 13.42
C LEU A 76 -2.72 8.22 14.44
N GLY A 77 -2.95 7.44 15.48
CA GLY A 77 -1.95 7.15 16.50
C GLY A 77 -0.95 6.08 16.09
N ASP A 78 -0.29 5.50 17.09
CA ASP A 78 0.69 4.42 16.94
C ASP A 78 0.04 3.08 16.60
N SER A 79 0.84 2.17 16.04
CA SER A 79 0.49 0.76 15.80
C SER A 79 -0.82 0.55 15.02
N ILE A 80 -1.08 1.42 14.06
CA ILE A 80 -2.18 1.23 13.11
C ILE A 80 -1.82 0.07 12.19
N THR A 81 -2.49 -1.07 12.38
CA THR A 81 -2.21 -2.30 11.65
C THR A 81 -2.84 -2.29 10.25
N THR A 82 -2.34 -3.15 9.37
CA THR A 82 -2.96 -3.40 8.07
C THR A 82 -4.41 -3.91 8.18
N ASP A 83 -4.78 -4.56 9.31
CA ASP A 83 -6.16 -5.00 9.58
C ASP A 83 -7.07 -3.82 9.99
N HIS A 84 -6.50 -2.75 10.51
CA HIS A 84 -7.24 -1.51 10.76
C HIS A 84 -7.51 -0.76 9.45
N ILE A 85 -6.55 -0.74 8.52
CA ILE A 85 -6.62 0.01 7.27
C ILE A 85 -7.44 -0.75 6.23
N SER A 86 -7.09 -2.02 5.96
CA SER A 86 -7.78 -2.87 5.00
C SER A 86 -9.12 -3.32 5.56
N PRO A 87 -10.20 -3.25 4.80
CA PRO A 87 -11.50 -3.69 5.28
C PRO A 87 -11.52 -5.19 5.55
N ALA A 88 -12.14 -5.57 6.66
CA ALA A 88 -12.31 -6.95 7.09
C ALA A 88 -13.66 -7.14 7.81
N GLY A 89 -14.08 -8.39 7.95
CA GLY A 89 -15.34 -8.73 8.64
C GLY A 89 -16.58 -8.49 7.79
N SER A 90 -17.74 -8.53 8.45
CA SER A 90 -19.06 -8.38 7.82
C SER A 90 -19.31 -6.94 7.37
N ILE A 91 -20.04 -6.79 6.28
CA ILE A 91 -20.45 -5.48 5.74
C ILE A 91 -21.74 -5.06 6.45
N LYS A 92 -21.70 -3.94 7.17
CA LYS A 92 -22.87 -3.38 7.85
C LYS A 92 -23.78 -2.65 6.85
N ALA A 93 -25.09 -2.76 7.03
CA ALA A 93 -26.09 -2.17 6.14
C ALA A 93 -26.03 -0.62 6.12
N ASP A 94 -25.72 -0.01 7.24
CA ASP A 94 -25.59 1.44 7.44
C ASP A 94 -24.21 2.00 7.04
N SER A 95 -23.32 1.15 6.53
CA SER A 95 -22.00 1.57 6.05
C SER A 95 -22.03 2.07 4.60
N PRO A 96 -21.02 2.84 4.14
CA PRO A 96 -20.90 3.21 2.73
C PRO A 96 -20.89 2.00 1.78
N ALA A 97 -20.28 0.87 2.18
CA ALA A 97 -20.28 -0.36 1.42
C ALA A 97 -21.68 -1.02 1.38
N GLY A 98 -22.40 -1.02 2.51
CA GLY A 98 -23.78 -1.50 2.57
C GLY A 98 -24.73 -0.69 1.68
N SER A 99 -24.60 0.64 1.73
CA SER A 99 -25.37 1.55 0.86
C SER A 99 -25.08 1.31 -0.63
N TYR A 100 -23.82 1.05 -1.00
CA TYR A 100 -23.44 0.68 -2.36
C TYR A 100 -24.09 -0.63 -2.79
N LEU A 101 -24.06 -1.65 -1.96
CA LEU A 101 -24.67 -2.96 -2.26
C LEU A 101 -26.19 -2.86 -2.39
N THR A 102 -26.84 -2.11 -1.50
CA THR A 102 -28.29 -1.86 -1.57
C THR A 102 -28.69 -1.15 -2.87
N LYS A 103 -27.91 -0.14 -3.30
CA LYS A 103 -28.12 0.52 -4.61
C LYS A 103 -28.00 -0.46 -5.78
N ASN A 104 -27.14 -1.47 -5.66
CA ASN A 104 -26.97 -2.54 -6.63
C ASN A 104 -27.97 -3.70 -6.43
N LYS A 105 -29.06 -3.47 -5.68
CA LYS A 105 -30.15 -4.41 -5.44
C LYS A 105 -29.77 -5.67 -4.67
N GLU A 106 -28.64 -5.66 -3.95
CA GLU A 106 -28.30 -6.73 -3.01
C GLU A 106 -29.11 -6.59 -1.72
N LYS A 107 -29.66 -7.68 -1.25
CA LYS A 107 -30.33 -7.74 0.06
C LYS A 107 -29.29 -7.80 1.17
N SER A 108 -29.55 -7.18 2.32
CA SER A 108 -28.58 -7.10 3.44
C SER A 108 -28.10 -8.46 3.94
N GLN A 109 -28.95 -9.48 3.91
CA GLN A 109 -28.61 -10.87 4.25
C GLN A 109 -27.56 -11.48 3.30
N ASN A 110 -27.37 -10.93 2.10
CA ASN A 110 -26.44 -11.40 1.08
C ASN A 110 -25.16 -10.55 0.99
N PHE A 111 -24.98 -9.59 1.88
CA PHE A 111 -23.81 -8.70 1.83
C PHE A 111 -22.51 -9.47 2.04
N ASN A 112 -22.54 -10.52 2.85
CA ASN A 112 -21.37 -11.30 3.22
C ASN A 112 -20.28 -10.44 3.91
N SER A 113 -19.03 -10.77 3.66
CA SER A 113 -17.88 -10.07 4.22
C SER A 113 -17.11 -9.30 3.15
N TYR A 114 -16.31 -8.33 3.58
CA TYR A 114 -15.35 -7.65 2.71
C TYR A 114 -14.40 -8.65 2.03
N GLY A 115 -13.96 -9.69 2.75
CA GLY A 115 -13.09 -10.72 2.21
C GLY A 115 -13.68 -11.49 1.03
N SER A 116 -14.98 -11.80 1.06
CA SER A 116 -15.67 -12.45 -0.07
C SER A 116 -15.87 -11.53 -1.28
N ARG A 117 -15.85 -10.22 -1.08
CA ARG A 117 -16.02 -9.20 -2.13
C ARG A 117 -14.72 -8.47 -2.49
N ARG A 118 -13.56 -9.00 -2.10
CA ARG A 118 -12.24 -8.38 -2.35
C ARG A 118 -11.90 -8.15 -3.82
N GLY A 119 -12.60 -8.81 -4.74
CA GLY A 119 -12.52 -8.57 -6.19
C GLY A 119 -13.35 -7.37 -6.65
N ASN A 120 -14.08 -6.71 -5.76
CA ASN A 120 -14.84 -5.50 -6.05
C ASN A 120 -14.22 -4.31 -5.34
N HIS A 121 -13.45 -3.50 -6.08
CA HIS A 121 -12.76 -2.33 -5.52
C HIS A 121 -13.72 -1.28 -4.96
N GLU A 122 -14.94 -1.18 -5.50
CA GLU A 122 -15.97 -0.26 -5.02
C GLU A 122 -16.43 -0.61 -3.59
N VAL A 123 -16.55 -1.91 -3.28
CA VAL A 123 -16.85 -2.36 -1.93
C VAL A 123 -15.65 -2.14 -1.01
N MET A 124 -14.46 -2.50 -1.47
CA MET A 124 -13.25 -2.46 -0.65
C MET A 124 -12.83 -1.03 -0.29
N MET A 125 -12.86 -0.08 -1.23
CA MET A 125 -12.50 1.31 -0.91
C MET A 125 -13.45 1.94 0.11
N ARG A 126 -14.74 1.54 0.12
CA ARG A 126 -15.74 2.02 1.07
C ARG A 126 -15.53 1.51 2.49
N GLY A 127 -14.78 0.43 2.66
CA GLY A 127 -14.41 -0.12 3.96
C GLY A 127 -12.99 0.22 4.40
N THR A 128 -12.21 0.91 3.56
CA THR A 128 -10.84 1.31 3.91
C THR A 128 -10.86 2.33 5.03
N PHE A 129 -10.03 2.13 6.06
CA PHE A 129 -10.03 2.88 7.32
C PHE A 129 -11.35 2.82 8.11
N ALA A 130 -12.23 1.84 7.85
CA ALA A 130 -13.53 1.75 8.53
C ALA A 130 -13.54 0.77 9.73
N ASN A 131 -12.39 0.23 10.13
CA ASN A 131 -12.30 -0.67 11.29
C ASN A 131 -12.72 0.06 12.58
N ILE A 132 -13.58 -0.57 13.37
CA ILE A 132 -14.13 0.01 14.62
C ILE A 132 -13.07 0.40 15.64
N ARG A 133 -11.86 -0.14 15.56
CA ARG A 133 -10.74 0.18 16.45
C ARG A 133 -9.98 1.45 16.07
N ILE A 134 -10.23 2.01 14.90
CA ILE A 134 -9.60 3.28 14.50
C ILE A 134 -10.09 4.40 15.39
N ARG A 135 -9.15 5.24 15.83
CA ARG A 135 -9.39 6.51 16.54
C ARG A 135 -8.75 7.60 15.70
N ASN A 136 -9.58 8.31 14.95
CA ASN A 136 -9.12 9.45 14.16
C ASN A 136 -9.18 10.73 14.99
N GLN A 137 -8.03 11.33 15.24
CA GLN A 137 -7.93 12.54 16.09
C GLN A 137 -8.57 13.79 15.45
N MET A 138 -8.93 13.75 14.16
CA MET A 138 -9.75 14.78 13.53
C MET A 138 -11.22 14.73 13.99
N ALA A 139 -11.67 13.61 14.56
CA ALA A 139 -13.01 13.42 15.10
C ALA A 139 -12.94 12.79 16.50
N PRO A 140 -12.43 13.51 17.50
CA PRO A 140 -12.27 13.00 18.87
C PRO A 140 -13.58 12.45 19.43
N GLY A 141 -13.50 11.38 20.22
CA GLY A 141 -14.67 10.72 20.82
C GLY A 141 -15.43 9.78 19.87
N THR A 142 -15.01 9.65 18.61
CA THR A 142 -15.60 8.69 17.67
C THR A 142 -14.74 7.44 17.52
N GLU A 143 -15.37 6.37 17.06
CA GLU A 143 -14.74 5.10 16.72
C GLU A 143 -15.01 4.75 15.25
N GLY A 144 -14.07 4.01 14.65
CA GLY A 144 -14.23 3.55 13.28
C GLY A 144 -13.83 4.57 12.23
N GLY A 145 -14.36 4.41 11.04
CA GLY A 145 -14.01 5.18 9.86
C GLY A 145 -14.64 6.57 9.77
N VAL A 146 -14.48 7.36 10.80
CA VAL A 146 -15.06 8.73 10.90
C VAL A 146 -13.96 9.77 10.77
N THR A 147 -14.24 10.85 10.06
CA THR A 147 -13.36 12.01 9.93
C THR A 147 -14.15 13.31 9.91
N ARG A 148 -13.44 14.43 9.89
CA ARG A 148 -14.01 15.77 9.73
C ARG A 148 -13.56 16.38 8.42
N HIS A 149 -14.49 16.59 7.51
CA HIS A 149 -14.22 17.20 6.21
C HIS A 149 -13.92 18.70 6.35
N GLN A 150 -12.90 19.20 5.68
CA GLN A 150 -12.51 20.61 5.66
C GLN A 150 -12.71 21.21 4.25
N PRO A 151 -13.22 22.44 4.12
CA PRO A 151 -13.46 23.42 5.18
C PRO A 151 -14.83 23.32 5.86
N SER A 152 -15.72 22.42 5.42
CA SER A 152 -17.11 22.36 5.91
C SER A 152 -17.25 22.02 7.38
N LYS A 153 -16.20 21.45 8.01
CA LYS A 153 -16.14 20.93 9.39
C LYS A 153 -17.18 19.84 9.71
N LYS A 154 -17.87 19.32 8.69
CA LYS A 154 -18.85 18.24 8.86
C LYS A 154 -18.14 16.92 9.21
N GLN A 155 -18.69 16.23 10.20
CA GLN A 155 -18.28 14.88 10.54
C GLN A 155 -19.00 13.89 9.62
N MET A 156 -18.23 12.98 9.01
CA MET A 156 -18.75 11.99 8.07
C MET A 156 -17.82 10.77 7.97
N SER A 157 -18.20 9.78 7.21
CA SER A 157 -17.28 8.64 6.96
C SER A 157 -16.02 9.09 6.22
N ILE A 158 -14.90 8.41 6.46
CA ILE A 158 -13.65 8.66 5.71
C ILE A 158 -13.88 8.52 4.23
N TYR A 159 -14.70 7.54 3.80
CA TYR A 159 -15.05 7.36 2.40
C TYR A 159 -15.81 8.56 1.83
N ASP A 160 -16.86 9.02 2.51
CA ASP A 160 -17.65 10.15 2.02
C ASP A 160 -16.82 11.44 1.94
N ALA A 161 -15.97 11.68 2.93
CA ALA A 161 -15.04 12.81 2.91
C ALA A 161 -14.06 12.70 1.72
N ALA A 162 -13.52 11.53 1.45
CA ALA A 162 -12.63 11.31 0.31
C ALA A 162 -13.33 11.60 -1.02
N ILE A 163 -14.61 11.20 -1.16
CA ILE A 163 -15.42 11.49 -2.36
C ILE A 163 -15.69 13.00 -2.51
N GLU A 164 -15.97 13.71 -1.41
CA GLU A 164 -16.15 15.16 -1.46
C GLU A 164 -14.85 15.88 -1.90
N TYR A 165 -13.69 15.45 -1.40
CA TYR A 165 -12.41 15.98 -1.85
C TYR A 165 -12.08 15.63 -3.30
N ALA A 166 -12.49 14.45 -3.77
CA ALA A 166 -12.29 14.04 -5.17
C ALA A 166 -13.07 14.93 -6.14
N LYS A 167 -14.28 15.39 -5.79
CA LYS A 167 -15.07 16.34 -6.61
C LYS A 167 -14.36 17.67 -6.82
N SER A 168 -13.51 18.07 -5.89
CA SER A 168 -12.72 19.31 -5.97
C SER A 168 -11.25 19.06 -6.36
N GLU A 169 -10.94 17.85 -6.84
CA GLU A 169 -9.57 17.41 -7.22
C GLU A 169 -8.51 17.67 -6.14
N THR A 170 -8.94 17.70 -4.89
CA THR A 170 -8.07 18.00 -3.75
C THR A 170 -7.25 16.77 -3.36
N PRO A 171 -5.91 16.79 -3.44
CA PRO A 171 -5.08 15.68 -3.01
C PRO A 171 -5.20 15.47 -1.50
N LEU A 172 -5.01 14.21 -1.06
CA LEU A 172 -5.15 13.83 0.33
C LEU A 172 -3.85 13.29 0.90
N VAL A 173 -3.66 13.50 2.21
CA VAL A 173 -2.60 12.90 3.00
C VAL A 173 -3.16 12.28 4.28
N VAL A 174 -2.46 11.29 4.80
CA VAL A 174 -2.74 10.66 6.10
C VAL A 174 -1.52 10.82 6.99
N PHE A 175 -1.72 11.21 8.24
CA PHE A 175 -0.70 11.22 9.26
C PHE A 175 -0.89 10.06 10.22
N ALA A 176 0.22 9.48 10.68
CA ALA A 176 0.22 8.38 11.64
C ALA A 176 1.40 8.48 12.62
N GLY A 177 1.32 7.75 13.70
CA GLY A 177 2.40 7.60 14.67
C GLY A 177 3.39 6.51 14.27
N LYS A 178 3.87 5.76 15.26
CA LYS A 178 4.87 4.69 15.10
C LYS A 178 4.25 3.41 14.55
N GLU A 179 5.08 2.61 13.88
CA GLU A 179 4.74 1.25 13.41
C GLU A 179 3.52 1.20 12.48
N TYR A 180 3.36 2.21 11.63
CA TYR A 180 2.23 2.25 10.70
C TYR A 180 2.28 1.09 9.70
N GLY A 181 1.19 0.34 9.61
CA GLY A 181 1.05 -0.79 8.70
C GLY A 181 1.58 -2.11 9.23
N THR A 182 1.82 -2.23 10.55
CA THR A 182 2.20 -3.50 11.19
C THR A 182 1.12 -4.57 11.01
N GLY A 183 1.47 -5.85 11.20
CA GLY A 183 0.56 -6.98 11.10
C GLY A 183 0.68 -7.74 9.79
N SER A 184 -0.45 -8.32 9.31
CA SER A 184 -0.48 -9.16 8.11
C SER A 184 -0.15 -8.40 6.85
N SER A 185 0.51 -9.06 5.88
CA SER A 185 0.76 -8.50 4.56
C SER A 185 -0.56 -8.36 3.78
N ARG A 186 -1.13 -7.16 3.73
CA ARG A 186 -2.36 -6.84 3.01
C ARG A 186 -2.12 -5.70 2.03
N ASP A 187 -2.07 -6.02 0.77
CA ASP A 187 -1.96 -5.02 -0.31
C ASP A 187 -3.17 -4.07 -0.35
N TRP A 188 -4.36 -4.54 0.02
CA TRP A 188 -5.57 -3.70 0.11
C TRP A 188 -5.43 -2.54 1.09
N ALA A 189 -4.58 -2.64 2.11
CA ALA A 189 -4.28 -1.52 2.99
C ALA A 189 -3.64 -0.34 2.22
N ALA A 190 -2.77 -0.61 1.25
CA ALA A 190 -2.18 0.40 0.39
C ALA A 190 -3.08 0.76 -0.82
N LYS A 191 -3.69 -0.24 -1.44
CA LYS A 191 -4.58 -0.08 -2.59
C LYS A 191 -5.81 0.76 -2.25
N GLY A 192 -6.50 0.45 -1.14
CA GLY A 192 -7.64 1.22 -0.68
C GLY A 192 -7.25 2.66 -0.32
N THR A 193 -6.11 2.86 0.33
CA THR A 193 -5.54 4.18 0.61
C THR A 193 -5.38 5.00 -0.68
N ARG A 194 -4.81 4.41 -1.73
CA ARG A 194 -4.66 5.07 -3.04
C ARG A 194 -6.00 5.39 -3.70
N LEU A 195 -6.95 4.45 -3.66
CA LEU A 195 -8.29 4.63 -4.26
C LEU A 195 -9.10 5.73 -3.58
N LEU A 196 -8.88 6.01 -2.30
CA LEU A 196 -9.44 7.16 -1.60
C LEU A 196 -8.80 8.51 -1.97
N GLY A 197 -7.83 8.53 -2.88
CA GLY A 197 -7.16 9.77 -3.31
C GLY A 197 -5.96 10.18 -2.45
N VAL A 198 -5.54 9.35 -1.50
CA VAL A 198 -4.36 9.62 -0.67
C VAL A 198 -3.09 9.51 -1.52
N ARG A 199 -2.27 10.56 -1.52
CA ARG A 199 -1.03 10.66 -2.28
C ARG A 199 0.20 10.40 -1.43
N ALA A 200 0.14 10.71 -0.14
CA ALA A 200 1.22 10.43 0.80
C ALA A 200 0.69 10.00 2.16
N VAL A 201 1.44 9.15 2.82
CA VAL A 201 1.31 8.84 4.25
C VAL A 201 2.56 9.34 4.95
N ILE A 202 2.38 10.15 6.00
CA ILE A 202 3.46 10.71 6.81
C ILE A 202 3.38 10.07 8.20
N ALA A 203 4.39 9.32 8.61
CA ALA A 203 4.39 8.60 9.88
C ALA A 203 5.71 8.73 10.64
N GLU A 204 5.70 8.46 11.95
CA GLU A 204 6.93 8.41 12.75
C GLU A 204 7.78 7.18 12.37
N SER A 205 7.13 6.05 12.07
CA SER A 205 7.79 4.88 11.50
C SER A 205 6.80 3.99 10.74
N PHE A 206 7.34 3.15 9.85
CA PHE A 206 6.55 2.23 9.02
C PHE A 206 6.98 0.80 9.23
N GLU A 207 6.00 -0.11 9.17
CA GLU A 207 6.31 -1.51 8.90
C GLU A 207 6.84 -1.66 7.46
N ARG A 208 7.85 -2.50 7.29
CA ARG A 208 8.61 -2.61 6.03
C ARG A 208 7.76 -3.03 4.84
N ILE A 209 6.93 -4.06 5.00
CA ILE A 209 6.11 -4.61 3.90
C ILE A 209 5.05 -3.61 3.48
N HIS A 210 4.35 -3.01 4.44
CA HIS A 210 3.31 -2.01 4.13
C HIS A 210 3.88 -0.77 3.45
N ARG A 211 5.05 -0.30 3.89
CA ARG A 211 5.78 0.79 3.23
C ARG A 211 6.05 0.48 1.76
N SER A 212 6.52 -0.74 1.46
CA SER A 212 6.75 -1.18 0.09
C SER A 212 5.46 -1.26 -0.72
N ASN A 213 4.36 -1.73 -0.11
CA ASN A 213 3.05 -1.77 -0.76
C ASN A 213 2.52 -0.37 -1.07
N LEU A 214 2.74 0.62 -0.19
CA LEU A 214 2.37 2.02 -0.46
C LEU A 214 3.09 2.54 -1.70
N VAL A 215 4.41 2.32 -1.81
CA VAL A 215 5.19 2.70 -3.01
C VAL A 215 4.63 2.03 -4.26
N GLY A 216 4.40 0.71 -4.21
CA GLY A 216 3.85 -0.06 -5.32
C GLY A 216 2.46 0.40 -5.78
N MET A 217 1.68 1.03 -4.89
CA MET A 217 0.37 1.62 -5.21
C MET A 217 0.45 3.11 -5.56
N GLY A 218 1.64 3.70 -5.65
CA GLY A 218 1.83 5.11 -5.97
C GLY A 218 1.47 6.06 -4.83
N VAL A 219 1.62 5.62 -3.58
CA VAL A 219 1.47 6.45 -2.36
C VAL A 219 2.84 6.67 -1.75
N ALA A 220 3.25 7.90 -1.55
CA ALA A 220 4.55 8.24 -0.99
C ALA A 220 4.60 7.98 0.53
N PRO A 221 5.42 7.02 1.03
CA PRO A 221 5.66 6.86 2.45
C PRO A 221 6.77 7.82 2.89
N LEU A 222 6.42 8.81 3.70
CA LEU A 222 7.31 9.83 4.20
C LEU A 222 7.42 9.71 5.72
N GLN A 223 8.62 9.77 6.24
CA GLN A 223 8.87 9.61 7.66
C GLN A 223 9.28 10.94 8.29
N PHE A 224 8.72 11.24 9.45
CA PHE A 224 9.18 12.35 10.27
C PHE A 224 10.66 12.20 10.65
N ALA A 225 11.36 13.32 10.81
CA ALA A 225 12.65 13.32 11.46
C ALA A 225 12.51 12.83 12.92
N GLU A 226 13.61 12.35 13.49
CA GLU A 226 13.60 11.87 14.86
C GLU A 226 13.11 12.94 15.84
N GLY A 227 12.18 12.59 16.68
CA GLY A 227 11.58 13.48 17.65
C GLY A 227 10.45 14.38 17.12
N ASP A 228 10.11 14.31 15.82
CA ASP A 228 8.98 15.00 15.26
C ASP A 228 7.77 14.06 15.07
N SER A 229 6.58 14.61 15.25
CA SER A 229 5.31 13.92 15.05
C SER A 229 4.19 14.91 14.71
N TRP A 230 3.08 14.42 14.17
CA TRP A 230 1.92 15.25 13.93
C TRP A 230 1.38 15.86 15.24
N ALA A 231 1.46 15.13 16.35
CA ALA A 231 1.03 15.61 17.67
C ALA A 231 1.91 16.77 18.18
N LYS A 232 3.25 16.64 18.04
CA LYS A 232 4.21 17.72 18.39
C LYS A 232 4.01 18.94 17.51
N LEU A 233 3.66 18.75 16.25
CA LEU A 233 3.31 19.83 15.32
C LEU A 233 1.91 20.41 15.57
N LYS A 234 1.14 19.85 16.50
CA LYS A 234 -0.21 20.27 16.88
C LYS A 234 -1.15 20.38 15.66
N LEU A 235 -1.11 19.34 14.80
CA LEU A 235 -2.04 19.25 13.68
C LEU A 235 -3.43 18.88 14.20
N ASP A 236 -4.46 19.55 13.68
CA ASP A 236 -5.87 19.29 14.03
C ASP A 236 -6.72 18.86 12.83
N GLY A 237 -6.10 18.81 11.64
CA GLY A 237 -6.73 18.41 10.38
C GLY A 237 -7.28 19.59 9.55
N SER A 238 -7.18 20.82 10.04
CA SER A 238 -7.61 22.02 9.31
C SER A 238 -6.56 22.52 8.32
N GLU A 239 -5.33 22.09 8.46
CA GLU A 239 -4.18 22.53 7.69
C GLU A 239 -4.27 22.09 6.22
N LYS A 240 -3.55 22.84 5.37
CA LYS A 240 -3.18 22.41 4.04
C LYS A 240 -1.72 21.98 4.03
N ILE A 241 -1.44 20.93 3.32
CA ILE A 241 -0.12 20.29 3.26
C ILE A 241 0.41 20.36 1.84
N THR A 242 1.59 20.97 1.69
CA THR A 242 2.34 20.95 0.43
C THR A 242 3.62 20.16 0.63
N ILE A 243 3.95 19.25 -0.29
CA ILE A 243 5.14 18.42 -0.24
C ILE A 243 5.93 18.67 -1.51
N GLU A 244 7.12 19.25 -1.35
CA GLU A 244 8.01 19.67 -2.43
C GLU A 244 9.03 18.56 -2.75
N GLY A 245 9.49 18.44 -4.01
CA GLY A 245 10.58 17.53 -4.40
C GLY A 245 10.21 16.06 -4.48
N LEU A 246 8.95 15.75 -4.78
CA LEU A 246 8.50 14.37 -5.03
C LEU A 246 8.82 13.90 -6.45
N ASP A 247 9.01 14.80 -7.38
CA ASP A 247 9.33 14.58 -8.78
C ASP A 247 10.72 13.98 -9.00
N GLU A 248 11.69 14.34 -8.15
CA GLU A 248 13.07 13.85 -8.20
C GLU A 248 13.46 12.98 -7.00
N LEU A 249 12.56 12.12 -6.54
CA LEU A 249 12.78 11.32 -5.32
C LEU A 249 14.02 10.43 -5.39
N LYS A 250 14.95 10.67 -4.46
CA LYS A 250 16.10 9.82 -4.19
C LYS A 250 15.91 9.06 -2.87
N PRO A 251 16.46 7.84 -2.73
CA PRO A 251 16.44 7.12 -1.46
C PRO A 251 17.02 7.97 -0.33
N ARG A 252 16.34 7.97 0.83
CA ARG A 252 16.74 8.74 2.04
C ARG A 252 16.85 10.25 1.83
N GLN A 253 16.30 10.79 0.75
CA GLN A 253 16.27 12.23 0.51
C GLN A 253 15.46 12.93 1.60
N LYS A 254 15.96 14.07 2.05
CA LYS A 254 15.17 15.01 2.86
C LYS A 254 14.19 15.73 1.93
N ILE A 255 12.93 15.67 2.26
CA ILE A 255 11.81 16.28 1.52
C ILE A 255 11.22 17.36 2.40
N GLN A 256 10.89 18.49 1.83
CA GLN A 256 10.27 19.58 2.58
C GLN A 256 8.76 19.46 2.54
N MET A 257 8.13 19.44 3.71
CA MET A 257 6.71 19.58 3.90
C MET A 257 6.40 20.97 4.43
N VAL A 258 5.50 21.69 3.76
CA VAL A 258 4.99 22.98 4.20
C VAL A 258 3.59 22.77 4.77
N ILE A 259 3.40 23.22 5.99
CA ILE A 259 2.12 23.18 6.72
C ILE A 259 1.53 24.59 6.71
N GLU A 260 0.43 24.76 6.01
CA GLU A 260 -0.30 26.02 5.93
C GLU A 260 -1.46 25.99 6.92
N ARG A 261 -1.50 26.93 7.85
CA ARG A 261 -2.56 27.09 8.85
C ARG A 261 -3.47 28.26 8.51
N ALA A 262 -4.76 28.14 8.81
CA ALA A 262 -5.73 29.22 8.63
C ALA A 262 -5.39 30.48 9.44
N LYS A 263 -4.72 30.30 10.58
CA LYS A 263 -4.19 31.38 11.43
C LYS A 263 -2.78 31.01 11.87
N GLY A 264 -1.86 31.96 11.80
CA GLY A 264 -0.47 31.77 12.21
C GLY A 264 0.51 31.68 11.05
N ARG A 265 1.77 31.36 11.37
CA ARG A 265 2.83 31.22 10.36
C ARG A 265 2.84 29.80 9.77
N ASN A 266 3.16 29.72 8.48
CA ASN A 266 3.46 28.45 7.84
C ASN A 266 4.66 27.81 8.50
N THR A 267 4.62 26.48 8.66
CA THR A 267 5.71 25.72 9.26
C THR A 267 6.33 24.82 8.19
N LYS A 268 7.66 24.83 8.10
CA LYS A 268 8.41 23.94 7.22
C LYS A 268 8.99 22.80 8.06
N VAL A 269 8.78 21.57 7.61
CA VAL A 269 9.23 20.36 8.28
C VAL A 269 9.99 19.49 7.30
N ASN A 270 11.14 18.97 7.72
CA ASN A 270 11.89 18.01 6.92
C ASN A 270 11.37 16.59 7.16
N LEU A 271 11.02 15.92 6.09
CA LEU A 271 10.65 14.50 6.05
C LEU A 271 11.76 13.69 5.39
N LEU A 272 11.80 12.41 5.68
CA LEU A 272 12.69 11.46 5.02
C LEU A 272 11.91 10.61 4.02
N SER A 273 12.36 10.58 2.77
CA SER A 273 11.87 9.61 1.80
C SER A 273 12.30 8.21 2.21
N ARG A 274 11.33 7.30 2.31
CA ARG A 274 11.56 5.89 2.61
C ARG A 274 11.35 5.00 1.39
N ILE A 275 11.50 5.57 0.20
CA ILE A 275 11.45 4.83 -1.05
C ILE A 275 12.76 4.08 -1.25
N VAL A 276 12.66 2.81 -1.61
CA VAL A 276 13.79 1.94 -1.93
C VAL A 276 13.77 1.69 -3.44
N ARG A 277 14.83 2.09 -4.15
CA ARG A 277 14.93 1.88 -5.61
C ARG A 277 15.56 0.54 -5.99
N ALA A 278 16.40 -0.02 -5.12
CA ALA A 278 17.04 -1.31 -5.36
C ALA A 278 17.20 -2.10 -4.05
N VAL A 279 17.16 -3.41 -4.16
CA VAL A 279 17.54 -4.34 -3.10
C VAL A 279 18.72 -5.15 -3.63
N ILE A 280 19.81 -5.22 -2.84
CA ILE A 280 21.01 -5.98 -3.17
C ILE A 280 21.09 -7.16 -2.21
N ALA A 281 21.18 -8.37 -2.74
CA ALA A 281 21.24 -9.60 -1.96
C ALA A 281 22.16 -10.63 -2.59
N GLU A 282 22.60 -11.61 -1.81
CA GLU A 282 23.37 -12.75 -2.31
C GLU A 282 22.48 -13.67 -3.18
N SER A 283 21.20 -13.76 -2.82
CA SER A 283 20.20 -14.48 -3.62
C SER A 283 18.80 -13.94 -3.35
N PHE A 284 17.85 -14.28 -4.22
CA PHE A 284 16.45 -13.92 -4.09
C PHE A 284 15.56 -15.15 -4.18
N GLU A 285 14.58 -15.24 -3.29
CA GLU A 285 13.45 -16.11 -3.51
C GLU A 285 12.65 -15.61 -4.73
N ARG A 286 12.18 -16.54 -5.56
CA ARG A 286 11.57 -16.22 -6.88
C ARG A 286 10.37 -15.28 -6.79
N ILE A 287 9.45 -15.56 -5.88
CA ILE A 287 8.22 -14.76 -5.73
C ILE A 287 8.56 -13.36 -5.23
N HIS A 288 9.43 -13.26 -4.22
CA HIS A 288 9.86 -11.98 -3.68
C HIS A 288 10.56 -11.12 -4.74
N ARG A 289 11.41 -11.72 -5.55
CA ARG A 289 12.07 -11.06 -6.68
C ARG A 289 11.07 -10.49 -7.68
N SER A 290 10.08 -11.29 -8.09
CA SER A 290 9.02 -10.84 -9.01
C SER A 290 8.18 -9.70 -8.42
N ASN A 291 7.91 -9.76 -7.13
CA ASN A 291 7.19 -8.69 -6.43
C ASN A 291 8.01 -7.39 -6.40
N LEU A 292 9.32 -7.46 -6.16
CA LEU A 292 10.20 -6.29 -6.22
C LEU A 292 10.14 -5.62 -7.60
N VAL A 293 10.25 -6.38 -8.68
CA VAL A 293 10.15 -5.87 -10.06
C VAL A 293 8.79 -5.22 -10.30
N GLY A 294 7.70 -5.90 -9.93
CA GLY A 294 6.35 -5.38 -10.08
C GLY A 294 6.08 -4.10 -9.27
N MET A 295 6.90 -3.82 -8.26
CA MET A 295 6.84 -2.62 -7.43
C MET A 295 7.87 -1.55 -7.84
N GLY A 296 8.53 -1.69 -9.00
CA GLY A 296 9.53 -0.76 -9.47
C GLY A 296 10.83 -0.76 -8.66
N VAL A 297 11.11 -1.83 -7.92
CA VAL A 297 12.34 -1.99 -7.13
C VAL A 297 13.27 -2.96 -7.86
N ALA A 298 14.48 -2.53 -8.18
CA ALA A 298 15.46 -3.35 -8.87
C ALA A 298 16.05 -4.44 -7.94
N PRO A 299 15.82 -5.74 -8.19
CA PRO A 299 16.51 -6.80 -7.48
C PRO A 299 17.90 -7.00 -8.11
N LEU A 300 18.95 -6.70 -7.36
CA LEU A 300 20.33 -6.79 -7.76
C LEU A 300 21.04 -7.86 -6.94
N GLN A 301 21.74 -8.76 -7.57
CA GLN A 301 22.45 -9.85 -6.91
C GLN A 301 23.95 -9.59 -6.91
N PHE A 302 24.62 -9.85 -5.79
CA PHE A 302 26.08 -9.88 -5.75
C PHE A 302 26.63 -10.90 -6.74
N ALA A 303 27.79 -10.60 -7.31
CA ALA A 303 28.54 -11.59 -8.09
C ALA A 303 28.92 -12.78 -7.20
N GLU A 304 29.18 -13.92 -7.80
CA GLU A 304 29.58 -15.12 -7.06
C GLU A 304 30.82 -14.86 -6.20
N GLY A 305 30.71 -15.22 -4.95
CA GLY A 305 31.76 -14.99 -3.94
C GLY A 305 31.78 -13.61 -3.30
N ASP A 306 30.90 -12.69 -3.67
CA ASP A 306 30.73 -11.40 -3.00
C ASP A 306 29.50 -11.40 -2.08
N SER A 307 29.62 -10.68 -0.96
CA SER A 307 28.54 -10.48 0.02
C SER A 307 28.72 -9.15 0.73
N TRP A 308 27.66 -8.70 1.41
CA TRP A 308 27.73 -7.51 2.25
C TRP A 308 28.78 -7.65 3.36
N ALA A 309 28.92 -8.86 3.93
CA ALA A 309 29.89 -9.16 4.98
C ALA A 309 31.34 -9.12 4.46
N LYS A 310 31.60 -9.73 3.28
CA LYS A 310 32.92 -9.71 2.64
C LYS A 310 33.35 -8.28 2.26
N LEU A 311 32.38 -7.48 1.81
CA LEU A 311 32.60 -6.07 1.48
C LEU A 311 32.64 -5.17 2.74
N LYS A 312 32.45 -5.73 3.94
CA LYS A 312 32.46 -5.04 5.23
C LYS A 312 31.53 -3.80 5.21
N LEU A 313 30.30 -3.97 4.72
CA LEU A 313 29.30 -2.91 4.70
C LEU A 313 28.63 -2.84 6.07
N ASP A 314 28.62 -1.67 6.69
CA ASP A 314 28.00 -1.42 8.01
C ASP A 314 26.81 -0.46 7.93
N GLY A 315 26.51 0.05 6.74
CA GLY A 315 25.41 0.97 6.49
C GLY A 315 25.79 2.45 6.55
N SER A 316 27.05 2.78 6.79
CA SER A 316 27.57 4.15 6.74
C SER A 316 27.97 4.58 5.33
N GLU A 317 28.11 3.63 4.41
CA GLU A 317 28.59 3.87 3.07
C GLU A 317 27.52 4.55 2.20
N LYS A 318 27.99 5.36 1.29
CA LYS A 318 27.19 5.87 0.20
C LYS A 318 27.31 4.92 -0.99
N ILE A 319 26.18 4.41 -1.46
CA ILE A 319 26.11 3.47 -2.55
C ILE A 319 25.55 4.16 -3.79
N THR A 320 26.32 4.12 -4.87
CA THR A 320 25.89 4.53 -6.22
C THR A 320 25.79 3.32 -7.12
N ILE A 321 24.68 3.16 -7.83
CA ILE A 321 24.47 2.09 -8.79
C ILE A 321 24.23 2.73 -10.14
N GLU A 322 25.12 2.45 -11.10
CA GLU A 322 25.07 3.02 -12.43
C GLU A 322 24.14 2.21 -13.35
N GLY A 323 23.39 2.87 -14.23
CA GLY A 323 22.54 2.21 -15.24
C GLY A 323 21.25 1.57 -14.73
N LEU A 324 20.67 2.08 -13.64
CA LEU A 324 19.37 1.61 -13.13
C LEU A 324 18.19 1.97 -14.04
N ASP A 325 18.33 3.01 -14.85
CA ASP A 325 17.23 3.54 -15.67
C ASP A 325 17.00 2.71 -16.96
N GLU A 326 17.99 1.89 -17.36
CA GLU A 326 17.93 1.04 -18.56
C GLU A 326 18.21 -0.44 -18.26
N LEU A 327 17.65 -0.94 -17.17
CA LEU A 327 17.89 -2.30 -16.70
C LEU A 327 17.37 -3.36 -17.67
N LYS A 328 18.28 -4.27 -18.09
CA LYS A 328 17.94 -5.48 -18.86
C LYS A 328 18.07 -6.74 -17.99
N PRO A 329 17.31 -7.81 -18.28
CA PRO A 329 17.47 -9.08 -17.58
C PRO A 329 18.91 -9.59 -17.63
N ARG A 330 19.44 -10.03 -16.48
CA ARG A 330 20.81 -10.58 -16.33
C ARG A 330 21.95 -9.62 -16.72
N GLN A 331 21.68 -8.33 -16.76
CA GLN A 331 22.71 -7.32 -17.05
C GLN A 331 23.68 -7.22 -15.87
N LYS A 332 24.98 -7.12 -16.17
CA LYS A 332 25.99 -6.73 -15.18
C LYS A 332 25.92 -5.22 -14.96
N ILE A 333 25.88 -4.81 -13.71
CA ILE A 333 25.74 -3.41 -13.28
C ILE A 333 26.83 -3.10 -12.31
N GLN A 334 27.38 -1.90 -12.38
CA GLN A 334 28.40 -1.45 -11.48
C GLN A 334 27.82 -0.74 -10.25
N MET A 335 28.21 -1.20 -9.07
CA MET A 335 27.98 -0.55 -7.80
C MET A 335 29.25 0.09 -7.32
N VAL A 336 29.19 1.37 -6.98
CA VAL A 336 30.30 2.12 -6.37
C VAL A 336 29.97 2.31 -4.89
N ILE A 337 30.90 1.90 -4.04
CA ILE A 337 30.81 2.02 -2.58
C ILE A 337 31.76 3.13 -2.17
N GLU A 338 31.21 4.24 -1.68
CA GLU A 338 31.95 5.37 -1.15
C GLU A 338 31.98 5.30 0.38
N ARG A 339 33.17 5.30 0.98
CA ARG A 339 33.38 5.27 2.43
C ARG A 339 33.87 6.62 2.92
N ALA A 340 33.46 7.01 4.12
CA ALA A 340 33.92 8.26 4.76
C ALA A 340 35.46 8.29 4.97
N LYS A 341 36.05 7.12 5.14
CA LYS A 341 37.52 6.93 5.24
C LYS A 341 37.89 5.70 4.40
N GLY A 342 38.85 5.85 3.47
CA GLY A 342 39.33 4.76 2.64
C GLY A 342 39.09 4.97 1.14
N ARG A 343 39.44 3.96 0.32
CA ARG A 343 39.24 4.00 -1.13
C ARG A 343 37.85 3.57 -1.51
N ASN A 344 37.29 4.22 -2.50
CA ASN A 344 36.04 3.77 -3.14
C ASN A 344 36.23 2.37 -3.73
N THR A 345 35.25 1.51 -3.57
CA THR A 345 35.27 0.15 -4.08
C THR A 345 34.21 0.02 -5.19
N LYS A 346 34.59 -0.59 -6.32
CA LYS A 346 33.66 -0.91 -7.39
C LYS A 346 33.36 -2.41 -7.37
N VAL A 347 32.08 -2.75 -7.41
CA VAL A 347 31.60 -4.13 -7.34
C VAL A 347 30.61 -4.36 -8.48
N ASN A 348 30.69 -5.52 -9.11
CA ASN A 348 29.73 -5.92 -10.13
C ASN A 348 28.53 -6.59 -9.48
N LEU A 349 27.35 -6.14 -9.87
CA LEU A 349 26.06 -6.74 -9.52
C LEU A 349 25.42 -7.35 -10.77
N LEU A 350 24.54 -8.30 -10.58
CA LEU A 350 23.74 -8.91 -11.64
C LEU A 350 22.27 -8.51 -11.48
N SER A 351 21.68 -7.93 -12.52
CA SER A 351 20.24 -7.65 -12.56
C SER A 351 19.45 -8.96 -12.56
N ARG A 352 18.42 -9.02 -11.74
CA ARG A 352 17.50 -10.16 -11.57
C ARG A 352 16.05 -9.80 -11.92
N ILE A 353 15.87 -8.82 -12.83
CA ILE A 353 14.54 -8.49 -13.37
C ILE A 353 14.06 -9.56 -14.35
#